data_e272c02c743325340a9f85cb8d5e8e8e
#
_entry.id   e272c02c743325340a9f85cb8d5e8e8e
#
_cell.length_a   1.000
_cell.length_b   1.000
_cell.length_c   1.000
_cell.angle_alpha   90.00
_cell.angle_beta   90.00
_cell.angle_gamma   90.00
#
_symmetry.space_group_name_H-M   'P 1'
#
loop_
_entity.id
_entity.type
_entity.pdbx_description
1 polymer ?
#
loop_
_entity_poly.entity_id
_entity_poly.type
_entity_poly.pdbx_seq_one_letter_code
_entity_poly.pdbx_strand_id
1 'polypeptide(L)'
;MSKILLAYIVQDTPSDWDGTSVRVVDQSTSGEPLALIEFTFNWSFMFGSPNDEAFHGHPLASRGLHAYGAFQIENSSWIRQLERMNSVHPYHKPERFERLKHLVFAFHDSTFECVAEGFTVSEHEGSLESLLSAMQSRLQC
;
A
#
# COMPACT_ATOMS: atom_id res chain seq x y z
N MET A 1 -8.50 16.46 -2.47
CA MET A 1 -7.91 15.12 -2.54
C MET A 1 -7.95 14.43 -1.20
N SER A 2 -8.24 13.14 -1.21
CA SER A 2 -8.27 12.35 0.00
C SER A 2 -6.86 12.07 0.51
N LYS A 3 -6.70 12.10 1.81
CA LYS A 3 -5.46 11.70 2.48
C LYS A 3 -5.54 10.22 2.80
N ILE A 4 -4.56 9.45 2.37
CA ILE A 4 -4.51 8.00 2.57
C ILE A 4 -3.27 7.66 3.40
N LEU A 5 -3.49 6.90 4.44
CA LEU A 5 -2.43 6.33 5.29
C LEU A 5 -2.56 4.81 5.27
N LEU A 6 -1.43 4.13 5.17
CA LEU A 6 -1.36 2.67 5.21
C LEU A 6 -0.36 2.26 6.29
N ALA A 7 -0.81 1.44 7.22
CA ALA A 7 0.06 0.91 8.28
C ALA A 7 0.07 -0.61 8.20
N TYR A 8 1.26 -1.20 8.40
CA TYR A 8 1.39 -2.65 8.41
C TYR A 8 2.56 -3.09 9.28
N ILE A 9 2.52 -4.36 9.69
CA ILE A 9 3.59 -4.99 10.44
C ILE A 9 4.66 -5.43 9.46
N VAL A 10 5.91 -4.98 9.68
CA VAL A 10 7.04 -5.43 8.90
C VAL A 10 7.47 -6.79 9.43
N GLN A 11 7.31 -7.83 8.61
CA GLN A 11 7.74 -9.17 8.98
C GLN A 11 9.22 -9.32 8.70
N ASP A 12 9.96 -9.70 9.74
CA ASP A 12 11.37 -9.99 9.64
C ASP A 12 11.64 -11.30 10.39
N THR A 13 12.41 -12.18 9.77
CA THR A 13 12.79 -13.42 10.42
C THR A 13 13.89 -13.12 11.44
N PRO A 14 13.66 -13.39 12.75
CA PRO A 14 14.69 -13.19 13.74
C PRO A 14 15.95 -13.98 13.39
N SER A 15 17.11 -13.39 13.62
CA SER A 15 18.40 -14.03 13.30
C SER A 15 18.66 -15.31 14.07
N ASP A 16 17.97 -15.50 15.18
CA ASP A 16 18.07 -16.69 16.04
C ASP A 16 16.97 -17.72 15.79
N TRP A 17 16.14 -17.51 14.75
CA TRP A 17 15.05 -18.42 14.44
C TRP A 17 15.59 -19.77 13.94
N ASP A 18 15.14 -20.83 14.59
CA ASP A 18 15.60 -22.19 14.33
C ASP A 18 14.74 -22.96 13.29
N GLY A 19 13.71 -22.31 12.76
CA GLY A 19 12.78 -22.92 11.79
C GLY A 19 11.66 -23.74 12.40
N THR A 20 11.58 -23.83 13.73
CA THR A 20 10.60 -24.68 14.42
C THR A 20 9.60 -23.92 15.27
N SER A 21 9.87 -22.67 15.58
CA SER A 21 8.98 -21.86 16.40
C SER A 21 8.08 -20.96 15.54
N VAL A 22 6.84 -20.80 15.97
CA VAL A 22 5.87 -19.90 15.34
C VAL A 22 5.44 -18.86 16.37
N ARG A 23 5.50 -17.59 15.96
CA ARG A 23 5.02 -16.49 16.78
C ARG A 23 3.77 -15.91 16.15
N VAL A 24 2.70 -15.80 16.95
CA VAL A 24 1.45 -15.18 16.52
C VAL A 24 1.56 -13.68 16.71
N VAL A 25 1.27 -12.93 15.65
CA VAL A 25 1.31 -11.46 15.64
C VAL A 25 -0.08 -10.96 15.28
N ASP A 26 -0.62 -10.07 16.11
CA ASP A 26 -1.92 -9.44 15.88
C ASP A 26 -1.83 -7.93 16.12
N GLN A 27 -2.96 -7.23 16.09
CA GLN A 27 -3.01 -5.77 16.20
C GLN A 27 -2.54 -5.25 17.57
N SER A 28 -2.60 -6.09 18.61
CA SER A 28 -2.16 -5.70 19.97
C SER A 28 -0.70 -6.05 20.24
N THR A 29 -0.06 -6.81 19.37
CA THR A 29 1.33 -7.24 19.55
C THR A 29 2.27 -6.04 19.50
N SER A 30 3.10 -5.91 20.55
CA SER A 30 4.17 -4.91 20.62
C SER A 30 5.52 -5.54 20.30
N GLY A 31 6.48 -4.70 19.91
CA GLY A 31 7.84 -5.13 19.63
C GLY A 31 8.09 -5.55 18.19
N GLU A 32 7.06 -5.58 17.35
CA GLU A 32 7.23 -5.78 15.92
C GLU A 32 7.46 -4.44 15.24
N PRO A 33 8.36 -4.37 14.24
CA PRO A 33 8.50 -3.16 13.45
C PRO A 33 7.21 -2.86 12.70
N LEU A 34 6.79 -1.61 12.74
CA LEU A 34 5.61 -1.13 12.03
C LEU A 34 6.04 -0.13 10.97
N ALA A 35 5.44 -0.23 9.81
CA ALA A 35 5.60 0.77 8.76
C ALA A 35 4.32 1.58 8.63
N LEU A 36 4.48 2.89 8.48
CA LEU A 36 3.39 3.79 8.15
C LEU A 36 3.73 4.49 6.85
N ILE A 37 2.85 4.38 5.88
CA ILE A 37 3.00 5.04 4.59
C ILE A 37 1.94 6.12 4.48
N GLU A 38 2.38 7.32 4.15
CA GLU A 38 1.50 8.44 3.84
C GLU A 38 1.65 8.76 2.35
N PHE A 39 0.54 8.66 1.61
CA PHE A 39 0.53 8.88 0.17
C PHE A 39 0.27 10.34 -0.15
N THR A 40 1.07 10.89 -1.06
CA THR A 40 1.00 12.29 -1.48
C THR A 40 0.10 12.39 -2.70
N PHE A 41 -0.91 13.24 -2.63
CA PHE A 41 -1.86 13.49 -3.72
C PHE A 41 -2.42 12.19 -4.29
N ASN A 42 -3.11 11.43 -3.42
CA ASN A 42 -3.77 10.20 -3.81
C ASN A 42 -4.94 10.50 -4.76
N TRP A 43 -4.90 9.93 -5.95
CA TRP A 43 -5.96 10.08 -6.95
C TRP A 43 -7.03 9.01 -6.81
N SER A 44 -6.62 7.76 -6.60
CA SER A 44 -7.53 6.63 -6.49
C SER A 44 -6.86 5.49 -5.74
N PHE A 45 -7.66 4.60 -5.15
CA PHE A 45 -7.12 3.44 -4.46
C PHE A 45 -8.09 2.27 -4.49
N MET A 46 -7.55 1.05 -4.33
CA MET A 46 -8.29 -0.19 -4.16
C MET A 46 -7.68 -0.98 -3.01
N PHE A 47 -8.51 -1.55 -2.16
CA PHE A 47 -8.06 -2.37 -1.05
C PHE A 47 -8.99 -3.58 -0.91
N GLY A 48 -8.43 -4.79 -0.98
CA GLY A 48 -9.20 -6.00 -0.87
C GLY A 48 -8.51 -7.18 -1.53
N SER A 49 -9.24 -7.90 -2.36
CA SER A 49 -8.70 -9.06 -3.08
C SER A 49 -7.62 -8.65 -4.08
N PRO A 50 -6.67 -9.56 -4.40
CA PRO A 50 -6.58 -10.92 -3.90
C PRO A 50 -5.82 -11.03 -2.57
N ASN A 51 -5.98 -12.17 -1.86
CA ASN A 51 -5.06 -12.56 -0.80
C ASN A 51 -3.82 -13.23 -1.39
N ASP A 52 -2.90 -13.69 -0.55
CA ASP A 52 -1.65 -14.31 -1.01
C ASP A 52 -1.87 -15.62 -1.77
N GLU A 53 -2.86 -16.42 -1.37
CA GLU A 53 -3.15 -17.69 -2.02
C GLU A 53 -3.71 -17.54 -3.44
N ALA A 54 -4.40 -16.43 -3.69
CA ALA A 54 -4.99 -16.14 -4.99
C ALA A 54 -4.23 -15.05 -5.76
N PHE A 55 -3.05 -14.65 -5.30
CA PHE A 55 -2.32 -13.52 -5.88
C PHE A 55 -1.93 -13.77 -7.34
N HIS A 56 -1.70 -15.02 -7.73
CA HIS A 56 -1.40 -15.34 -9.13
C HIS A 56 -2.56 -15.03 -10.09
N GLY A 57 -3.76 -14.79 -9.56
CA GLY A 57 -4.91 -14.30 -10.32
C GLY A 57 -4.94 -12.79 -10.52
N HIS A 58 -4.02 -12.06 -9.91
CA HIS A 58 -3.93 -10.63 -10.13
C HIS A 58 -3.60 -10.35 -11.61
N PRO A 59 -4.24 -9.33 -12.24
CA PRO A 59 -4.01 -9.05 -13.67
C PRO A 59 -2.55 -8.81 -14.04
N LEU A 60 -1.72 -8.35 -13.10
CA LEU A 60 -0.31 -8.06 -13.34
C LEU A 60 0.64 -9.11 -12.76
N ALA A 61 0.12 -10.24 -12.26
CA ALA A 61 0.96 -11.29 -11.66
C ALA A 61 2.00 -11.82 -12.64
N SER A 62 1.64 -11.95 -13.93
CA SER A 62 2.55 -12.42 -14.97
C SER A 62 3.65 -11.40 -15.32
N ARG A 63 3.56 -10.18 -14.79
CA ARG A 63 4.51 -9.10 -15.03
C ARG A 63 5.55 -8.96 -13.93
N GLY A 64 5.66 -9.95 -13.05
CA GLY A 64 6.67 -9.99 -11.99
C GLY A 64 6.16 -9.64 -10.60
N LEU A 65 4.88 -9.39 -10.41
CA LEU A 65 4.33 -9.17 -9.09
C LEU A 65 4.22 -10.49 -8.33
N HIS A 66 4.44 -10.42 -7.03
CA HIS A 66 4.28 -11.56 -6.13
C HIS A 66 3.74 -11.09 -4.78
N ALA A 67 3.20 -12.04 -4.00
CA ALA A 67 2.74 -11.75 -2.65
C ALA A 67 3.90 -11.27 -1.76
N TYR A 68 3.55 -10.51 -0.73
CA TYR A 68 4.50 -9.97 0.26
C TYR A 68 5.53 -8.99 -0.33
N GLY A 69 5.17 -8.33 -1.43
CA GLY A 69 6.03 -7.34 -2.06
C GLY A 69 5.37 -5.98 -2.22
N ALA A 70 6.20 -4.99 -2.51
CA ALA A 70 5.76 -3.64 -2.85
C ALA A 70 6.32 -3.29 -4.22
N PHE A 71 5.49 -2.74 -5.09
CA PHE A 71 5.84 -2.53 -6.50
C PHE A 71 5.34 -1.19 -6.99
N GLN A 72 6.08 -0.64 -7.94
CA GLN A 72 5.59 0.46 -8.78
C GLN A 72 5.36 -0.09 -10.18
N ILE A 73 4.17 0.14 -10.72
CA ILE A 73 3.80 -0.33 -12.04
C ILE A 73 4.16 0.74 -13.06
N GLU A 74 5.08 0.41 -13.95
CA GLU A 74 5.43 1.30 -15.05
C GLU A 74 4.42 1.17 -16.18
N ASN A 75 4.17 2.25 -16.88
CA ASN A 75 3.24 2.29 -18.02
C ASN A 75 1.86 1.74 -17.65
N SER A 76 1.33 2.19 -16.51
CA SER A 76 0.09 1.67 -15.93
C SER A 76 -1.12 1.93 -16.80
N SER A 77 -1.86 0.86 -17.13
CA SER A 77 -3.13 0.97 -17.82
C SER A 77 -4.21 1.63 -16.96
N TRP A 78 -4.11 1.48 -15.63
CA TRP A 78 -5.04 2.13 -14.71
C TRP A 78 -4.89 3.65 -14.73
N ILE A 79 -3.65 4.14 -14.71
CA ILE A 79 -3.40 5.58 -14.83
C ILE A 79 -3.96 6.12 -16.15
N ARG A 80 -3.75 5.40 -17.26
CA ARG A 80 -4.30 5.80 -18.55
C ARG A 80 -5.82 5.82 -18.55
N GLN A 81 -6.45 4.85 -17.89
CA GLN A 81 -7.90 4.82 -17.76
C GLN A 81 -8.42 6.02 -16.94
N LEU A 82 -7.76 6.33 -15.84
CA LEU A 82 -8.14 7.48 -15.00
C LEU A 82 -7.99 8.79 -15.77
N GLU A 83 -6.94 8.94 -16.55
CA GLU A 83 -6.74 10.11 -17.41
C GLU A 83 -7.87 10.24 -18.42
N ARG A 84 -8.22 9.15 -19.11
CA ARG A 84 -9.32 9.17 -20.08
C ARG A 84 -10.64 9.55 -19.43
N MET A 85 -10.93 9.02 -18.26
CA MET A 85 -12.14 9.38 -17.52
C MET A 85 -12.16 10.86 -17.16
N ASN A 86 -11.02 11.41 -16.78
CA ASN A 86 -10.90 12.82 -16.39
C ASN A 86 -10.90 13.77 -17.59
N SER A 87 -10.68 13.26 -18.81
CA SER A 87 -10.52 14.09 -20.01
C SER A 87 -11.77 14.93 -20.35
N VAL A 88 -12.93 14.54 -19.85
CA VAL A 88 -14.17 15.29 -20.02
C VAL A 88 -14.26 16.51 -19.10
N HIS A 89 -13.36 16.62 -18.12
CA HIS A 89 -13.35 17.74 -17.19
C HIS A 89 -12.83 19.00 -17.89
N PRO A 90 -13.48 20.18 -17.72
CA PRO A 90 -13.07 21.40 -18.42
C PRO A 90 -11.67 21.88 -18.08
N TYR A 91 -11.14 21.51 -16.92
CA TYR A 91 -9.78 21.87 -16.50
C TYR A 91 -8.81 20.68 -16.54
N HIS A 92 -9.12 19.68 -17.38
CA HIS A 92 -8.24 18.53 -17.53
C HIS A 92 -6.86 18.93 -18.04
N LYS A 93 -5.83 18.41 -17.36
CA LYS A 93 -4.43 18.61 -17.74
C LYS A 93 -3.73 17.25 -17.79
N PRO A 94 -3.40 16.74 -18.98
CA PRO A 94 -2.70 15.45 -19.11
C PRO A 94 -1.40 15.38 -18.32
N GLU A 95 -0.69 16.49 -18.17
CA GLU A 95 0.59 16.57 -17.47
C GLU A 95 0.48 16.16 -15.99
N ARG A 96 -0.69 16.31 -15.38
CA ARG A 96 -0.93 15.86 -13.99
C ARG A 96 -0.76 14.35 -13.86
N PHE A 97 -1.20 13.61 -14.89
CA PHE A 97 -1.16 12.16 -14.88
C PHE A 97 0.24 11.60 -15.13
N GLU A 98 1.13 12.39 -15.71
CA GLU A 98 2.53 12.01 -15.89
C GLU A 98 3.28 11.91 -14.57
N ARG A 99 2.83 12.63 -13.54
CA ARG A 99 3.44 12.61 -12.21
C ARG A 99 2.89 11.51 -11.32
N LEU A 100 1.81 10.86 -11.72
CA LEU A 100 1.18 9.83 -10.93
C LEU A 100 1.93 8.50 -11.05
N LYS A 101 1.95 7.77 -9.93
CA LYS A 101 2.56 6.45 -9.83
C LYS A 101 1.49 5.44 -9.42
N HIS A 102 1.52 4.27 -10.02
CA HIS A 102 0.68 3.15 -9.64
C HIS A 102 1.49 2.27 -8.70
N LEU A 103 1.08 2.21 -7.44
CA LEU A 103 1.79 1.50 -6.38
C LEU A 103 0.95 0.32 -5.92
N VAL A 104 1.61 -0.83 -5.70
CA VAL A 104 0.97 -2.07 -5.26
C VAL A 104 1.67 -2.58 -4.02
N PHE A 105 0.89 -2.90 -3.00
CA PHE A 105 1.38 -3.51 -1.75
C PHE A 105 0.60 -4.79 -1.52
N ALA A 106 1.29 -5.93 -1.63
CA ALA A 106 0.67 -7.26 -1.52
C ALA A 106 0.94 -7.84 -0.14
N PHE A 107 -0.13 -8.07 0.62
CA PHE A 107 -0.09 -8.59 1.98
C PHE A 107 -0.65 -10.01 2.03
N HIS A 108 -0.70 -10.60 3.25
CA HIS A 108 -1.22 -11.95 3.45
C HIS A 108 -2.71 -12.04 3.08
N ASP A 109 -3.52 -11.17 3.64
CA ASP A 109 -4.98 -11.25 3.50
C ASP A 109 -5.53 -10.38 2.38
N SER A 110 -4.74 -9.45 1.88
CA SER A 110 -5.25 -8.42 0.98
C SER A 110 -4.16 -7.79 0.13
N THR A 111 -4.58 -7.07 -0.89
CA THR A 111 -3.72 -6.26 -1.74
C THR A 111 -4.22 -4.82 -1.69
N PHE A 112 -3.30 -3.89 -1.51
CA PHE A 112 -3.57 -2.46 -1.60
C PHE A 112 -2.91 -1.90 -2.85
N GLU A 113 -3.68 -1.17 -3.65
CA GLU A 113 -3.17 -0.47 -4.82
C GLU A 113 -3.64 0.97 -4.79
N CYS A 114 -2.77 1.89 -5.20
CA CYS A 114 -3.17 3.27 -5.32
C CYS A 114 -2.46 3.96 -6.48
N VAL A 115 -3.06 5.07 -6.90
CA VAL A 115 -2.47 6.00 -7.87
C VAL A 115 -2.26 7.31 -7.13
N ALA A 116 -1.01 7.69 -6.93
CA ALA A 116 -0.62 8.87 -6.17
C ALA A 116 0.65 9.49 -6.75
N GLU A 117 0.96 10.73 -6.39
CA GLU A 117 2.19 11.37 -6.85
C GLU A 117 3.43 10.79 -6.16
N GLY A 118 3.29 10.32 -4.93
CA GLY A 118 4.40 9.77 -4.19
C GLY A 118 3.96 9.27 -2.82
N PHE A 119 4.94 8.95 -2.00
CA PHE A 119 4.68 8.49 -0.63
C PHE A 119 5.88 8.76 0.26
N THR A 120 5.63 8.80 1.58
CA THR A 120 6.66 8.83 2.60
C THR A 120 6.46 7.64 3.53
N VAL A 121 7.55 7.02 3.95
CA VAL A 121 7.53 5.87 4.84
C VAL A 121 8.18 6.24 6.15
N SER A 122 7.54 5.88 7.26
CA SER A 122 8.13 5.98 8.59
C SER A 122 8.00 4.66 9.32
N GLU A 123 8.99 4.36 10.15
CA GLU A 123 8.95 3.18 11.00
C GLU A 123 8.52 3.57 12.40
N HIS A 124 7.77 2.69 13.05
CA HIS A 124 7.24 2.91 14.37
C HIS A 124 7.38 1.65 15.21
N GLU A 125 7.44 1.86 16.51
CA GLU A 125 7.41 0.79 17.49
C GLU A 125 6.06 0.80 18.21
N GLY A 126 5.74 -0.32 18.87
CA GLY A 126 4.48 -0.49 19.59
C GLY A 126 3.55 -1.45 18.85
N SER A 127 2.25 -1.22 18.99
CA SER A 127 1.23 -2.04 18.33
C SER A 127 0.52 -1.27 17.22
N LEU A 128 -0.14 -2.00 16.33
CA LEU A 128 -1.01 -1.35 15.33
C LEU A 128 -2.12 -0.54 16.00
N GLU A 129 -2.65 -1.03 17.13
CA GLU A 129 -3.67 -0.30 17.89
C GLU A 129 -3.16 1.06 18.37
N SER A 130 -1.92 1.12 18.87
CA SER A 130 -1.34 2.39 19.31
C SER A 130 -1.04 3.32 18.13
N LEU A 131 -0.62 2.76 17.01
CA LEU A 131 -0.35 3.55 15.80
C LEU A 131 -1.63 4.13 15.20
N LEU A 132 -2.75 3.42 15.32
CA LEU A 132 -4.04 3.86 14.80
C LEU A 132 -4.46 5.23 15.35
N SER A 133 -4.23 5.47 16.64
CA SER A 133 -4.53 6.77 17.25
C SER A 133 -3.73 7.90 16.64
N ALA A 134 -2.44 7.66 16.37
CA ALA A 134 -1.59 8.64 15.69
C ALA A 134 -2.04 8.88 14.25
N MET A 135 -2.47 7.83 13.55
CA MET A 135 -2.99 7.96 12.19
C MET A 135 -4.26 8.80 12.15
N GLN A 136 -5.18 8.58 13.09
CA GLN A 136 -6.42 9.36 13.18
C GLN A 136 -6.12 10.85 13.38
N SER A 137 -5.14 11.19 14.21
CA SER A 137 -4.72 12.57 14.41
C SER A 137 -4.20 13.20 13.12
N ARG A 138 -3.45 12.45 12.32
CA ARG A 138 -2.92 12.95 11.03
C ARG A 138 -4.01 13.18 10.00
N LEU A 139 -5.11 12.41 10.06
CA LEU A 139 -6.22 12.55 9.13
C LEU A 139 -7.10 13.77 9.43
N GLN A 140 -7.05 14.26 10.66
CA GLN A 140 -7.87 15.42 11.10
C GLN A 140 -7.27 16.78 10.72
N CYS A 141 -6.07 16.81 10.25
CA CYS A 141 -5.38 18.04 9.89
C CYS A 141 -5.74 18.54 8.50
#